data_9186a034905dacb32e39e12908641ff5
#
_entry.id   9186a034905dacb32e39e12908641ff5
#
_cell.length_a   1.000
_cell.length_b   1.000
_cell.length_c   1.000
_cell.angle_alpha   90.00
_cell.angle_beta   90.00
_cell.angle_gamma   90.00
#
_symmetry.space_group_name_H-M   'P 1'
#
loop_
_entity.id
_entity.type
_entity.pdbx_description
1 polymer ?
#
loop_
_entity_poly.entity_id
_entity_poly.type
_entity_poly.pdbx_seq_one_letter_code
_entity_poly.pdbx_strand_id
1 'polypeptide(L)'
;MKYIVYIFLLFPILVTAQTYKYIGIENGLSNRRIFNIQKDDQGYMWFLTNEGMDRYNGKDIKHYKLNKDNNSVASQIHLGWLYATPEAGLWVIGRKGRLFQYEKQYDRFTIGYKLPDISKTISYGYVDHNNNIWLCCNDSIVLYNIKNAHTFQFPNILHSNITAIEQIDDNHFFIATETGVRYAKLKNGALQIIPTETLDYFHTQVSVLYFQQQQKKLYIGSFERGIFVYDMLSQEIIR
;
A
#
# COMPACT_ATOMS: atom_id res chain seq x y z
N MET A 1 -36.57 41.62 -29.52
CA MET A 1 -36.23 41.10 -28.17
C MET A 1 -36.97 39.80 -27.79
N LYS A 2 -37.67 39.11 -28.67
CA LYS A 2 -38.40 37.84 -28.37
C LYS A 2 -37.66 36.54 -28.73
N TYR A 3 -36.53 36.62 -29.41
CA TYR A 3 -35.83 35.40 -29.91
C TYR A 3 -34.62 34.98 -29.06
N ILE A 4 -34.18 35.81 -28.10
CA ILE A 4 -33.04 35.48 -27.23
C ILE A 4 -33.42 34.51 -26.11
N VAL A 5 -34.67 34.45 -25.71
CA VAL A 5 -35.16 33.59 -24.61
C VAL A 5 -35.18 32.09 -25.00
N TYR A 6 -35.32 31.79 -26.29
CA TYR A 6 -35.41 30.38 -26.73
C TYR A 6 -34.05 29.71 -26.91
N ILE A 7 -32.96 30.45 -27.01
CA ILE A 7 -31.60 29.89 -27.13
C ILE A 7 -31.12 29.33 -25.79
N PHE A 8 -31.55 29.89 -24.68
CA PHE A 8 -31.17 29.41 -23.34
C PHE A 8 -31.88 28.12 -22.92
N LEU A 9 -32.98 27.75 -23.54
CA LEU A 9 -33.72 26.52 -23.28
C LEU A 9 -33.15 25.26 -24.02
N LEU A 10 -32.23 25.48 -24.93
CA LEU A 10 -31.60 24.39 -25.73
C LEU A 10 -30.17 24.06 -25.30
N PHE A 11 -29.64 24.63 -24.22
CA PHE A 11 -28.40 24.18 -23.66
C PHE A 11 -28.68 22.87 -22.87
N PRO A 12 -28.22 21.70 -23.35
CA PRO A 12 -28.32 20.48 -22.58
C PRO A 12 -27.44 20.70 -21.33
N ILE A 13 -28.06 20.75 -20.18
CA ILE A 13 -27.34 20.63 -18.92
C ILE A 13 -26.77 19.21 -18.93
N LEU A 14 -25.48 19.08 -19.26
CA LEU A 14 -24.74 17.84 -19.13
C LEU A 14 -24.60 17.56 -17.63
N VAL A 15 -25.67 17.04 -17.05
CA VAL A 15 -25.62 16.47 -15.69
C VAL A 15 -24.88 15.17 -15.83
N THR A 16 -23.59 15.14 -15.50
CA THR A 16 -22.86 13.91 -15.31
C THR A 16 -23.37 13.27 -14.02
N ALA A 17 -24.33 12.36 -14.12
CA ALA A 17 -24.73 11.54 -12.99
C ALA A 17 -23.57 10.59 -12.67
N GLN A 18 -22.98 10.73 -11.49
CA GLN A 18 -22.06 9.74 -10.97
C GLN A 18 -22.86 8.51 -10.56
N THR A 19 -22.62 7.38 -11.25
CA THR A 19 -23.19 6.10 -10.86
C THR A 19 -22.24 5.41 -9.89
N TYR A 20 -22.72 5.11 -8.70
CA TYR A 20 -21.98 4.30 -7.71
C TYR A 20 -22.39 2.84 -7.88
N LYS A 21 -21.41 1.94 -7.91
CA LYS A 21 -21.65 0.51 -7.87
C LYS A 21 -21.21 -0.01 -6.51
N TYR A 22 -22.14 -0.57 -5.79
CA TYR A 22 -21.85 -1.30 -4.56
C TYR A 22 -21.36 -2.71 -4.91
N ILE A 23 -20.29 -3.17 -4.25
CA ILE A 23 -19.75 -4.52 -4.39
C ILE A 23 -19.68 -5.12 -2.99
N GLY A 24 -20.49 -6.16 -2.76
CA GLY A 24 -20.60 -6.84 -1.49
C GLY A 24 -20.60 -8.37 -1.65
N ILE A 25 -20.91 -9.08 -0.57
CA ILE A 25 -21.03 -10.55 -0.59
C ILE A 25 -22.10 -11.02 -1.59
N GLU A 26 -23.19 -10.29 -1.69
CA GLU A 26 -24.27 -10.54 -2.67
C GLU A 26 -23.80 -10.43 -4.12
N ASN A 27 -22.70 -9.71 -4.37
CA ASN A 27 -22.05 -9.60 -5.68
C ASN A 27 -20.92 -10.60 -5.87
N GLY A 28 -20.65 -11.43 -4.87
CA GLY A 28 -19.65 -12.48 -4.92
C GLY A 28 -18.34 -12.21 -4.16
N LEU A 29 -18.22 -11.13 -3.34
CA LEU A 29 -17.06 -10.99 -2.46
C LEU A 29 -17.01 -12.13 -1.43
N SER A 30 -15.81 -12.66 -1.17
CA SER A 30 -15.59 -13.75 -0.22
C SER A 30 -15.81 -13.33 1.24
N ASN A 31 -15.56 -12.05 1.55
CA ASN A 31 -15.73 -11.50 2.88
C ASN A 31 -16.06 -10.01 2.85
N ARG A 32 -16.82 -9.51 3.83
CA ARG A 32 -17.14 -8.06 3.97
C ARG A 32 -15.94 -7.23 4.41
N ARG A 33 -14.98 -7.85 5.11
CA ARG A 33 -13.80 -7.15 5.61
C ARG A 33 -12.71 -7.15 4.55
N ILE A 34 -12.50 -5.99 3.95
CA ILE A 34 -11.45 -5.72 2.97
C ILE A 34 -10.32 -4.98 3.67
N PHE A 35 -9.09 -5.45 3.49
CA PHE A 35 -7.89 -4.88 4.10
C PHE A 35 -7.11 -4.01 3.16
N ASN A 36 -7.15 -4.36 1.88
CA ASN A 36 -6.45 -3.61 0.85
C ASN A 36 -7.15 -3.78 -0.49
N ILE A 37 -7.06 -2.76 -1.33
CA ILE A 37 -7.61 -2.74 -2.68
C ILE A 37 -6.51 -2.26 -3.62
N GLN A 38 -6.29 -2.98 -4.70
CA GLN A 38 -5.34 -2.59 -5.75
C GLN A 38 -5.95 -2.82 -7.13
N LYS A 39 -5.58 -1.95 -8.07
CA LYS A 39 -5.90 -2.14 -9.48
C LYS A 39 -4.64 -2.60 -10.21
N ASP A 40 -4.73 -3.67 -10.99
CA ASP A 40 -3.61 -4.14 -11.80
C ASP A 40 -3.53 -3.42 -13.16
N ASP A 41 -2.49 -3.75 -13.92
CA ASP A 41 -2.23 -3.23 -15.27
C ASP A 41 -3.24 -3.67 -16.33
N GLN A 42 -4.02 -4.73 -16.07
CA GLN A 42 -5.11 -5.20 -16.92
C GLN A 42 -6.44 -4.53 -16.58
N GLY A 43 -6.49 -3.72 -15.51
CA GLY A 43 -7.68 -3.02 -15.06
C GLY A 43 -8.55 -3.81 -14.09
N TYR A 44 -8.15 -5.02 -13.67
CA TYR A 44 -8.84 -5.76 -12.63
C TYR A 44 -8.67 -5.09 -11.27
N MET A 45 -9.74 -5.11 -10.48
CA MET A 45 -9.70 -4.70 -9.08
C MET A 45 -9.47 -5.92 -8.19
N TRP A 46 -8.46 -5.86 -7.35
CA TRP A 46 -8.10 -6.90 -6.40
C TRP A 46 -8.42 -6.47 -4.98
N PHE A 47 -9.05 -7.36 -4.23
CA PHE A 47 -9.44 -7.14 -2.85
C PHE A 47 -8.75 -8.18 -1.96
N LEU A 48 -7.96 -7.72 -1.00
CA LEU A 48 -7.43 -8.58 0.04
C LEU A 48 -8.45 -8.69 1.16
N THR A 49 -8.91 -9.90 1.42
CA THR A 49 -9.94 -10.19 2.42
C THR A 49 -9.44 -11.21 3.45
N ASN A 50 -10.23 -11.47 4.50
CA ASN A 50 -9.93 -12.54 5.45
C ASN A 50 -9.90 -13.95 4.81
N GLU A 51 -10.65 -14.16 3.73
CA GLU A 51 -10.78 -15.47 3.08
C GLU A 51 -9.76 -15.67 1.96
N GLY A 52 -8.94 -14.66 1.64
CA GLY A 52 -7.97 -14.68 0.57
C GLY A 52 -8.08 -13.46 -0.35
N MET A 53 -7.85 -13.69 -1.62
CA MET A 53 -7.89 -12.65 -2.64
C MET A 53 -9.12 -12.80 -3.53
N ASP A 54 -9.79 -11.68 -3.79
CA ASP A 54 -10.87 -11.58 -4.75
C ASP A 54 -10.46 -10.69 -5.91
N ARG A 55 -10.68 -11.14 -7.15
CA ARG A 55 -10.46 -10.36 -8.37
C ARG A 55 -11.77 -10.02 -9.04
N TYR A 56 -12.03 -8.75 -9.24
CA TYR A 56 -13.20 -8.23 -9.92
C TYR A 56 -12.82 -7.73 -11.33
N ASN A 57 -13.54 -8.21 -12.35
CA ASN A 57 -13.32 -7.87 -13.76
C ASN A 57 -14.28 -6.82 -14.33
N GLY A 58 -15.05 -6.14 -13.46
CA GLY A 58 -16.12 -5.22 -13.86
C GLY A 58 -17.51 -5.85 -13.82
N LYS A 59 -17.61 -7.19 -13.88
CA LYS A 59 -18.85 -7.96 -13.85
C LYS A 59 -18.85 -9.03 -12.76
N ASP A 60 -17.88 -9.94 -12.80
CA ASP A 60 -17.81 -11.14 -11.96
C ASP A 60 -16.62 -11.04 -10.98
N ILE A 61 -16.72 -11.79 -9.88
CA ILE A 61 -15.64 -11.91 -8.88
C ILE A 61 -15.11 -13.34 -8.89
N LYS A 62 -13.77 -13.47 -9.00
CA LYS A 62 -13.08 -14.74 -8.87
C LYS A 62 -12.29 -14.77 -7.56
N HIS A 63 -12.41 -15.90 -6.83
CA HIS A 63 -11.72 -16.11 -5.56
C HIS A 63 -10.41 -16.87 -5.73
N TYR A 64 -9.38 -16.46 -4.98
CA TYR A 64 -8.09 -17.12 -4.88
C TYR A 64 -7.78 -17.40 -3.43
N LYS A 65 -7.69 -18.68 -3.08
CA LYS A 65 -7.22 -19.11 -1.75
C LYS A 65 -5.69 -19.11 -1.76
N LEU A 66 -5.08 -18.41 -0.83
CA LEU A 66 -3.62 -18.30 -0.72
C LEU A 66 -2.99 -19.50 0.04
N ASN A 67 -3.56 -20.71 -0.14
CA ASN A 67 -3.11 -21.93 0.52
C ASN A 67 -2.57 -22.94 -0.49
N LYS A 68 -1.38 -23.48 -0.19
CA LYS A 68 -0.83 -24.60 -0.97
C LYS A 68 -1.10 -25.97 -0.35
N ASP A 69 -1.37 -26.03 0.95
CA ASP A 69 -1.57 -27.28 1.66
C ASP A 69 -3.00 -27.32 2.20
N ASN A 70 -3.71 -28.41 1.89
CA ASN A 70 -5.07 -28.70 2.33
C ASN A 70 -5.27 -28.78 3.85
N ASN A 71 -4.26 -28.41 4.63
CA ASN A 71 -4.29 -28.39 6.08
C ASN A 71 -4.40 -26.96 6.60
N SER A 72 -5.63 -26.48 6.77
CA SER A 72 -6.09 -25.48 7.77
C SER A 72 -5.34 -24.16 7.93
N VAL A 73 -4.69 -23.58 6.91
CA VAL A 73 -3.83 -22.41 7.09
C VAL A 73 -4.41 -21.12 6.49
N ALA A 74 -5.68 -21.09 6.08
CA ALA A 74 -6.39 -19.84 5.76
C ALA A 74 -6.32 -18.84 6.93
N SER A 75 -6.28 -19.34 8.18
CA SER A 75 -6.12 -18.53 9.40
C SER A 75 -4.71 -17.97 9.64
N GLN A 76 -3.70 -18.34 8.85
CA GLN A 76 -2.31 -17.92 9.06
C GLN A 76 -1.81 -16.85 8.08
N ILE A 77 -2.61 -16.49 7.07
CA ILE A 77 -2.35 -15.27 6.31
C ILE A 77 -3.01 -14.13 7.10
N HIS A 78 -2.48 -13.89 8.29
CA HIS A 78 -2.87 -12.71 9.03
C HIS A 78 -2.57 -11.52 8.15
N LEU A 79 -3.64 -10.95 7.65
CA LEU A 79 -3.80 -9.63 7.07
C LEU A 79 -2.48 -8.92 6.78
N GLY A 80 -2.13 -8.94 5.52
CA GLY A 80 -0.92 -8.35 5.02
C GLY A 80 -1.22 -7.17 4.12
N TRP A 81 -0.36 -6.98 3.17
CA TRP A 81 -0.43 -5.89 2.21
C TRP A 81 -0.51 -6.46 0.80
N LEU A 82 -1.17 -5.72 -0.06
CA LEU A 82 -1.34 -6.04 -1.48
C LEU A 82 -0.74 -4.92 -2.30
N TYR A 83 0.14 -5.25 -3.23
CA TYR A 83 0.74 -4.30 -4.16
C TYR A 83 0.62 -4.80 -5.59
N ALA A 84 0.22 -3.90 -6.47
CA ALA A 84 0.22 -4.10 -7.92
C ALA A 84 1.05 -3.00 -8.55
N THR A 85 2.16 -3.36 -9.17
CA THR A 85 3.00 -2.43 -9.93
C THR A 85 3.24 -2.96 -11.34
N PRO A 86 3.41 -2.09 -12.34
CA PRO A 86 3.67 -2.53 -13.71
C PRO A 86 4.90 -3.44 -13.83
N GLU A 87 5.97 -3.13 -13.09
CA GLU A 87 7.26 -3.83 -13.15
C GLU A 87 7.29 -5.08 -12.27
N ALA A 88 6.76 -5.00 -11.07
CA ALA A 88 6.81 -6.10 -10.09
C ALA A 88 5.62 -7.07 -10.20
N GLY A 89 4.55 -6.67 -10.89
CA GLY A 89 3.30 -7.44 -10.93
C GLY A 89 2.50 -7.34 -9.62
N LEU A 90 1.72 -8.36 -9.33
CA LEU A 90 0.86 -8.41 -8.15
C LEU A 90 1.48 -9.26 -7.05
N TRP A 91 1.65 -8.68 -5.88
CA TRP A 91 2.24 -9.32 -4.70
C TRP A 91 1.35 -9.18 -3.47
N VAL A 92 1.28 -10.26 -2.70
CA VAL A 92 0.66 -10.28 -1.37
C VAL A 92 1.74 -10.52 -0.33
N ILE A 93 1.86 -9.62 0.62
CA ILE A 93 2.81 -9.68 1.73
C ILE A 93 2.05 -10.11 2.99
N GLY A 94 2.26 -11.33 3.43
CA GLY A 94 1.65 -11.84 4.66
C GLY A 94 2.44 -11.43 5.91
N ARG A 95 1.75 -11.13 7.02
CA ARG A 95 2.38 -10.69 8.29
C ARG A 95 3.36 -11.70 8.91
N LYS A 96 3.31 -12.96 8.48
CA LYS A 96 4.26 -14.00 8.88
C LYS A 96 5.42 -14.18 7.88
N GLY A 97 5.67 -13.17 7.05
CA GLY A 97 6.81 -13.15 6.12
C GLY A 97 6.68 -14.08 4.93
N ARG A 98 5.48 -14.49 4.57
CA ARG A 98 5.23 -15.19 3.30
C ARG A 98 4.87 -14.17 2.23
N LEU A 99 5.57 -14.23 1.10
CA LEU A 99 5.28 -13.43 -0.07
C LEU A 99 4.63 -14.34 -1.11
N PHE A 100 3.48 -13.90 -1.61
CA PHE A 100 2.79 -14.59 -2.70
C PHE A 100 2.84 -13.71 -3.94
N GLN A 101 3.21 -14.31 -5.07
CA GLN A 101 3.20 -13.68 -6.37
C GLN A 101 2.05 -14.24 -7.20
N TYR A 102 1.36 -13.36 -7.90
CA TYR A 102 0.36 -13.77 -8.88
C TYR A 102 1.03 -14.08 -10.22
N GLU A 103 0.88 -15.33 -10.66
CA GLU A 103 1.34 -15.80 -11.95
C GLU A 103 0.21 -15.67 -12.98
N LYS A 104 0.25 -14.62 -13.81
CA LYS A 104 -0.77 -14.33 -14.82
C LYS A 104 -1.02 -15.50 -15.78
N GLN A 105 0.06 -16.16 -16.22
CA GLN A 105 0.00 -17.27 -17.18
C GLN A 105 -0.84 -18.46 -16.66
N TYR A 106 -0.79 -18.70 -15.34
CA TYR A 106 -1.46 -19.85 -14.74
C TYR A 106 -2.69 -19.42 -13.91
N ASP A 107 -2.97 -18.12 -13.88
CA ASP A 107 -4.08 -17.52 -13.11
C ASP A 107 -4.15 -18.02 -11.66
N ARG A 108 -3.01 -18.00 -10.97
CA ARG A 108 -2.83 -18.50 -9.60
C ARG A 108 -1.79 -17.72 -8.81
N PHE A 109 -1.85 -17.84 -7.48
CA PHE A 109 -0.79 -17.36 -6.60
C PHE A 109 0.20 -18.49 -6.28
N THR A 110 1.49 -18.12 -6.25
CA THR A 110 2.59 -19.00 -5.79
C THR A 110 3.37 -18.32 -4.68
N ILE A 111 4.09 -19.11 -3.89
CA ILE A 111 4.98 -18.56 -2.86
C ILE A 111 6.28 -18.12 -3.55
N GLY A 112 6.48 -16.80 -3.63
CA GLY A 112 7.71 -16.20 -4.17
C GLY A 112 8.86 -16.20 -3.17
N TYR A 113 8.56 -15.96 -1.87
CA TYR A 113 9.55 -15.91 -0.81
C TYR A 113 8.92 -16.18 0.57
N LYS A 114 9.76 -16.67 1.49
CA LYS A 114 9.37 -16.89 2.89
C LYS A 114 10.53 -16.48 3.79
N LEU A 115 10.25 -15.62 4.78
CA LEU A 115 11.25 -15.30 5.82
C LEU A 115 11.74 -16.58 6.49
N PRO A 116 13.07 -16.72 6.72
CA PRO A 116 13.63 -17.86 7.44
C PRO A 116 13.08 -17.99 8.85
N ASP A 117 12.95 -16.88 9.56
CA ASP A 117 12.42 -16.84 10.92
C ASP A 117 10.94 -16.47 10.91
N ILE A 118 10.09 -17.48 11.05
CA ILE A 118 8.62 -17.35 11.11
C ILE A 118 8.10 -16.81 12.45
N SER A 119 8.96 -16.67 13.47
CA SER A 119 8.58 -16.07 14.76
C SER A 119 8.38 -14.56 14.64
N LYS A 120 9.08 -13.92 13.70
CA LYS A 120 8.96 -12.49 13.45
C LYS A 120 7.62 -12.14 12.81
N THR A 121 7.01 -11.09 13.34
CA THR A 121 5.79 -10.51 12.79
C THR A 121 6.14 -9.23 12.04
N ILE A 122 5.66 -9.13 10.80
CA ILE A 122 5.83 -7.94 9.98
C ILE A 122 4.83 -6.89 10.45
N SER A 123 5.32 -5.73 10.86
CA SER A 123 4.51 -4.56 11.22
C SER A 123 4.00 -3.85 9.98
N TYR A 124 4.84 -3.76 8.94
CA TYR A 124 4.49 -3.15 7.65
C TYR A 124 5.21 -3.84 6.49
N GLY A 125 4.50 -4.01 5.37
CA GLY A 125 5.04 -4.48 4.11
C GLY A 125 4.87 -3.42 3.03
N TYR A 126 5.90 -3.21 2.21
CA TYR A 126 5.91 -2.18 1.17
C TYR A 126 6.66 -2.69 -0.07
N VAL A 127 6.26 -2.21 -1.24
CA VAL A 127 7.00 -2.46 -2.51
C VAL A 127 7.48 -1.12 -3.04
N ASP A 128 8.80 -0.95 -3.17
CA ASP A 128 9.41 0.27 -3.68
C ASP A 128 9.52 0.29 -5.21
N HIS A 129 9.84 1.44 -5.79
CA HIS A 129 10.01 1.63 -7.23
C HIS A 129 11.22 0.86 -7.80
N ASN A 130 12.14 0.43 -6.95
CA ASN A 130 13.32 -0.37 -7.32
C ASN A 130 13.03 -1.89 -7.32
N ASN A 131 11.76 -2.27 -7.17
CA ASN A 131 11.30 -3.65 -7.06
C ASN A 131 11.85 -4.40 -5.83
N ASN A 132 12.03 -3.70 -4.71
CA ASN A 132 12.30 -4.34 -3.44
C ASN A 132 11.01 -4.42 -2.62
N ILE A 133 10.77 -5.56 -2.03
CA ILE A 133 9.74 -5.75 -1.01
C ILE A 133 10.39 -5.51 0.35
N TRP A 134 9.87 -4.53 1.07
CA TRP A 134 10.26 -4.20 2.43
C TRP A 134 9.42 -5.02 3.41
N LEU A 135 10.07 -5.78 4.25
CA LEU A 135 9.46 -6.55 5.33
C LEU A 135 9.93 -5.93 6.65
N CYS A 136 9.11 -5.02 7.17
CA CYS A 136 9.45 -4.25 8.35
C CYS A 136 9.04 -5.01 9.60
N CYS A 137 10.02 -5.41 10.41
CA CYS A 137 9.84 -5.99 11.73
C CYS A 137 10.19 -4.93 12.80
N ASN A 138 9.89 -5.21 14.05
CA ASN A 138 10.18 -4.28 15.14
C ASN A 138 11.68 -4.01 15.29
N ASP A 139 12.51 -5.04 15.14
CA ASP A 139 13.96 -5.02 15.34
C ASP A 139 14.77 -4.88 14.05
N SER A 140 14.19 -5.22 12.92
CA SER A 140 14.90 -5.31 11.65
C SER A 140 14.01 -5.05 10.45
N ILE A 141 14.63 -4.66 9.34
CA ILE A 141 14.00 -4.52 8.04
C ILE A 141 14.72 -5.47 7.08
N VAL A 142 13.93 -6.29 6.38
CA VAL A 142 14.42 -7.16 5.31
C VAL A 142 13.94 -6.61 3.98
N LEU A 143 14.86 -6.39 3.05
CA LEU A 143 14.56 -6.08 1.65
C LEU A 143 14.71 -7.34 0.82
N TYR A 144 13.67 -7.72 0.13
CA TYR A 144 13.69 -8.77 -0.87
C TYR A 144 13.59 -8.15 -2.27
N ASN A 145 14.65 -8.28 -3.07
CA ASN A 145 14.63 -7.80 -4.45
C ASN A 145 13.96 -8.82 -5.36
N ILE A 146 12.86 -8.40 -6.01
CA ILE A 146 12.01 -9.26 -6.83
C ILE A 146 12.76 -9.77 -8.08
N LYS A 147 13.67 -8.96 -8.66
CA LYS A 147 14.32 -9.28 -9.94
C LYS A 147 15.40 -10.36 -9.82
N ASN A 148 16.17 -10.33 -8.74
CA ASN A 148 17.32 -11.21 -8.54
C ASN A 148 17.20 -12.15 -7.34
N ALA A 149 16.08 -12.08 -6.61
CA ALA A 149 15.79 -12.85 -5.41
C ALA A 149 16.81 -12.65 -4.26
N HIS A 150 17.60 -11.57 -4.31
CA HIS A 150 18.53 -11.25 -3.23
C HIS A 150 17.81 -10.60 -2.05
N THR A 151 18.33 -10.88 -0.86
CA THR A 151 17.83 -10.29 0.38
C THR A 151 18.93 -9.53 1.08
N PHE A 152 18.54 -8.37 1.64
CA PHE A 152 19.37 -7.57 2.54
C PHE A 152 18.62 -7.40 3.84
N GLN A 153 19.31 -7.49 4.96
CA GLN A 153 18.75 -7.23 6.28
C GLN A 153 19.58 -6.20 7.00
N PHE A 154 18.89 -5.24 7.63
CA PHE A 154 19.53 -4.21 8.46
C PHE A 154 18.64 -3.90 9.68
N PRO A 155 19.23 -3.32 10.76
CA PRO A 155 18.48 -2.96 11.95
C PRO A 155 17.38 -1.94 11.66
N ASN A 156 16.24 -2.08 12.33
CA ASN A 156 15.25 -1.02 12.38
C ASN A 156 15.69 0.06 13.38
N ILE A 157 16.43 1.03 12.88
CA ILE A 157 17.02 2.12 13.70
C ILE A 157 15.98 3.09 14.27
N LEU A 158 14.70 2.96 13.86
CA LEU A 158 13.61 3.78 14.40
C LEU A 158 13.11 3.26 15.75
N HIS A 159 13.48 2.04 16.12
CA HIS A 159 13.08 1.38 17.38
C HIS A 159 11.56 1.43 17.64
N SER A 160 10.76 1.43 16.56
CA SER A 160 9.31 1.52 16.59
C SER A 160 8.71 0.74 15.44
N ASN A 161 7.47 0.32 15.56
CA ASN A 161 6.73 -0.29 14.47
C ASN A 161 6.54 0.71 13.33
N ILE A 162 6.94 0.31 12.13
CA ILE A 162 6.66 1.08 10.92
C ILE A 162 5.19 0.85 10.56
N THR A 163 4.50 1.95 10.28
CA THR A 163 3.06 1.96 9.96
C THR A 163 2.75 2.39 8.53
N ALA A 164 3.65 3.16 7.91
CA ALA A 164 3.58 3.51 6.50
C ALA A 164 4.97 3.86 5.96
N ILE A 165 5.16 3.65 4.66
CA ILE A 165 6.35 4.09 3.90
C ILE A 165 5.86 4.77 2.64
N GLU A 166 6.47 5.89 2.30
CA GLU A 166 6.23 6.61 1.05
C GLU A 166 7.56 6.97 0.41
N GLN A 167 7.77 6.49 -0.80
CA GLN A 167 9.00 6.73 -1.55
C GLN A 167 8.92 8.05 -2.31
N ILE A 168 9.98 8.87 -2.22
CA ILE A 168 10.08 10.17 -2.87
C ILE A 168 10.85 10.07 -4.18
N ASP A 169 11.98 9.38 -4.12
CA ASP A 169 12.85 9.07 -5.25
C ASP A 169 13.55 7.71 -5.00
N ASP A 170 14.53 7.35 -5.84
CA ASP A 170 15.18 6.04 -5.80
C ASP A 170 15.74 5.66 -4.42
N ASN A 171 16.11 6.65 -3.59
CA ASN A 171 16.80 6.39 -2.32
C ASN A 171 16.17 7.09 -1.11
N HIS A 172 15.22 8.01 -1.31
CA HIS A 172 14.64 8.79 -0.23
C HIS A 172 13.21 8.37 0.08
N PHE A 173 12.90 8.31 1.37
CA PHE A 173 11.63 7.82 1.89
C PHE A 173 11.14 8.66 3.06
N PHE A 174 9.84 8.85 3.14
CA PHE A 174 9.18 9.16 4.40
C PHE A 174 8.74 7.86 5.05
N ILE A 175 9.10 7.67 6.30
CA ILE A 175 8.78 6.48 7.09
C ILE A 175 7.97 6.91 8.30
N ALA A 176 6.74 6.43 8.36
CA ALA A 176 5.85 6.64 9.50
C ALA A 176 5.99 5.50 10.51
N THR A 177 5.84 5.86 11.76
CA THR A 177 5.85 4.94 12.90
C THR A 177 4.66 5.24 13.82
N GLU A 178 4.51 4.47 14.88
CA GLU A 178 3.55 4.74 15.95
C GLU A 178 3.83 6.08 16.67
N THR A 179 5.03 6.63 16.53
CA THR A 179 5.47 7.83 17.23
C THR A 179 5.67 9.06 16.35
N GLY A 180 5.52 8.94 15.04
CA GLY A 180 5.66 10.07 14.12
C GLY A 180 6.18 9.69 12.75
N VAL A 181 6.72 10.67 12.02
CA VAL A 181 7.30 10.51 10.69
C VAL A 181 8.78 10.84 10.72
N ARG A 182 9.56 10.11 9.93
CA ARG A 182 10.99 10.39 9.72
C ARG A 182 11.29 10.48 8.23
N TYR A 183 12.16 11.39 7.87
CA TYR A 183 12.75 11.45 6.54
C TYR A 183 14.02 10.60 6.53
N ALA A 184 14.13 9.70 5.57
CA ALA A 184 15.19 8.72 5.54
C ALA A 184 15.78 8.52 4.15
N LYS A 185 17.03 8.08 4.11
CA LYS A 185 17.73 7.68 2.90
C LYS A 185 18.23 6.25 3.02
N LEU A 186 17.98 5.44 2.00
CA LEU A 186 18.59 4.12 1.87
C LEU A 186 19.93 4.28 1.13
N LYS A 187 21.04 3.96 1.79
CA LYS A 187 22.38 4.04 1.22
C LYS A 187 23.21 2.81 1.61
N ASN A 188 23.79 2.13 0.63
CA ASN A 188 24.64 0.95 0.83
C ASN A 188 23.97 -0.14 1.68
N GLY A 189 22.67 -0.37 1.48
CA GLY A 189 21.91 -1.38 2.23
C GLY A 189 21.62 -1.01 3.69
N ALA A 190 21.79 0.25 4.07
CA ALA A 190 21.46 0.77 5.40
C ALA A 190 20.54 1.97 5.34
N LEU A 191 19.62 2.05 6.27
CA LEU A 191 18.73 3.20 6.43
C LEU A 191 19.45 4.29 7.24
N GLN A 192 19.44 5.52 6.74
CA GLN A 192 19.99 6.71 7.40
C GLN A 192 18.87 7.73 7.59
N ILE A 193 18.67 8.19 8.82
CA ILE A 193 17.71 9.26 9.10
C ILE A 193 18.32 10.59 8.71
N ILE A 194 17.58 11.39 7.97
CA ILE A 194 17.92 12.77 7.62
C ILE A 194 17.17 13.67 8.61
N PRO A 195 17.84 14.40 9.46
CA PRO A 195 17.20 15.30 10.41
C PRO A 195 16.35 16.36 9.73
N THR A 196 15.16 16.58 10.24
CA THR A 196 14.20 17.58 9.77
C THR A 196 13.55 18.23 10.98
N GLU A 197 13.73 19.53 11.20
CA GLU A 197 13.27 20.20 12.40
C GLU A 197 11.79 19.94 12.70
N THR A 198 10.93 20.04 11.70
CA THR A 198 9.49 19.93 11.90
C THR A 198 9.00 18.50 12.06
N LEU A 199 9.51 17.55 11.25
CA LEU A 199 9.07 16.14 11.32
C LEU A 199 9.63 15.43 12.56
N ASP A 200 10.80 15.82 13.03
CA ASP A 200 11.41 15.21 14.20
C ASP A 200 10.63 15.52 15.49
N TYR A 201 9.91 16.66 15.52
CA TYR A 201 9.01 17.04 16.60
C TYR A 201 7.53 16.66 16.36
N PHE A 202 7.23 16.03 15.24
CA PHE A 202 5.88 15.57 14.93
C PHE A 202 5.61 14.23 15.63
N HIS A 203 5.04 14.29 16.84
CA HIS A 203 4.71 13.11 17.66
C HIS A 203 3.24 12.75 17.57
N THR A 204 2.90 11.95 16.58
CA THR A 204 1.52 11.50 16.37
C THR A 204 1.55 10.14 15.68
N GLN A 205 0.73 9.21 16.13
CA GLN A 205 0.58 7.93 15.45
C GLN A 205 0.02 8.15 14.04
N VAL A 206 0.77 7.67 13.06
CA VAL A 206 0.47 7.83 11.63
C VAL A 206 -0.05 6.52 11.07
N SER A 207 -1.09 6.57 10.26
CA SER A 207 -1.70 5.40 9.62
C SER A 207 -1.41 5.31 8.12
N VAL A 208 -1.20 6.44 7.46
CA VAL A 208 -0.98 6.50 6.01
C VAL A 208 -0.15 7.72 5.63
N LEU A 209 0.68 7.55 4.61
CA LEU A 209 1.43 8.62 3.95
C LEU A 209 1.06 8.67 2.48
N TYR A 210 1.05 9.86 1.91
CA TYR A 210 0.96 10.09 0.48
C TYR A 210 1.78 11.31 0.07
N PHE A 211 2.74 11.14 -0.83
CA PHE A 211 3.58 12.23 -1.32
C PHE A 211 3.15 12.69 -2.70
N GLN A 212 2.74 13.95 -2.79
CA GLN A 212 2.41 14.57 -4.06
C GLN A 212 3.65 15.19 -4.69
N GLN A 213 4.24 14.49 -5.64
CA GLN A 213 5.52 14.87 -6.30
C GLN A 213 5.53 16.27 -6.91
N GLN A 214 4.44 16.66 -7.57
CA GLN A 214 4.36 17.96 -8.28
C GLN A 214 4.41 19.15 -7.32
N GLN A 215 3.77 19.03 -6.18
CA GLN A 215 3.68 20.10 -5.16
C GLN A 215 4.72 19.96 -4.06
N LYS A 216 5.48 18.87 -4.03
CA LYS A 216 6.42 18.52 -2.96
C LYS A 216 5.77 18.52 -1.57
N LYS A 217 4.53 18.00 -1.50
CA LYS A 217 3.73 17.94 -0.26
C LYS A 217 3.53 16.50 0.18
N LEU A 218 3.78 16.25 1.47
CA LEU A 218 3.48 14.99 2.11
C LEU A 218 2.17 15.12 2.91
N TYR A 219 1.17 14.33 2.55
CA TYR A 219 -0.06 14.18 3.31
C TYR A 219 0.13 13.07 4.35
N ILE A 220 -0.14 13.41 5.60
CA ILE A 220 0.09 12.54 6.76
C ILE A 220 -1.26 12.28 7.40
N GLY A 221 -1.81 11.09 7.21
CA GLY A 221 -3.04 10.65 7.87
C GLY A 221 -2.73 10.10 9.27
N SER A 222 -3.23 10.75 10.30
CA SER A 222 -3.08 10.31 11.68
C SER A 222 -4.25 9.46 12.15
N PHE A 223 -4.03 8.65 13.18
CA PHE A 223 -5.06 7.75 13.70
C PHE A 223 -6.24 8.51 14.33
N GLU A 224 -5.97 9.65 15.03
CA GLU A 224 -7.01 10.37 15.79
C GLU A 224 -7.08 11.87 15.49
N ARG A 225 -6.11 12.44 14.75
CA ARG A 225 -5.96 13.88 14.61
C ARG A 225 -6.26 14.41 13.20
N GLY A 226 -6.78 13.56 12.30
CA GLY A 226 -7.09 13.92 10.92
C GLY A 226 -5.86 13.93 10.02
N ILE A 227 -5.85 14.82 9.04
CA ILE A 227 -4.80 14.89 8.01
C ILE A 227 -3.95 16.15 8.25
N PHE A 228 -2.63 15.96 8.20
CA PHE A 228 -1.66 17.03 8.19
C PHE A 228 -0.97 17.08 6.82
N VAL A 229 -0.51 18.24 6.43
CA VAL A 229 0.24 18.46 5.19
C VAL A 229 1.60 19.02 5.54
N TYR A 230 2.66 18.27 5.28
CA TYR A 230 4.02 18.77 5.37
C TYR A 230 4.46 19.26 4.01
N ASP A 231 4.84 20.52 3.94
CA ASP A 231 5.42 21.15 2.75
C ASP A 231 6.95 20.97 2.81
N MET A 232 7.49 20.20 1.87
CA MET A 232 8.92 19.88 1.84
C MET A 232 9.80 21.08 1.50
N LEU A 233 9.26 22.10 0.85
CA LEU A 233 10.01 23.30 0.45
C LEU A 233 10.13 24.30 1.61
N SER A 234 9.02 24.57 2.31
CA SER A 234 9.02 25.46 3.48
C SER A 234 9.39 24.75 4.77
N GLN A 235 9.37 23.41 4.78
CA GLN A 235 9.53 22.55 5.97
C GLN A 235 8.51 22.80 7.07
N GLU A 236 7.30 23.23 6.71
CA GLU A 236 6.21 23.51 7.65
C GLU A 236 5.13 22.42 7.59
N ILE A 237 4.45 22.20 8.72
CA ILE A 237 3.26 21.35 8.80
C ILE A 237 2.03 22.23 8.99
N ILE A 238 1.04 22.00 8.12
CA ILE A 238 -0.29 22.62 8.15
C ILE A 238 -1.32 21.53 8.49
N ARG A 239 -2.28 21.88 9.30
CA ARG A 239 -3.40 20.99 9.66
C ARG A 239 -4.64 21.36 8.84
#